data_a383844c5c3b9ac10ce8aadbf468fcbe
#
_entry.id   a383844c5c3b9ac10ce8aadbf468fcbe
#
_cell.length_a   1.000
_cell.length_b   1.000
_cell.length_c   1.000
_cell.angle_alpha   90.00
_cell.angle_beta   90.00
_cell.angle_gamma   90.00
#
_symmetry.space_group_name_H-M   'P 1'
#
loop_
_entity.id
_entity.type
_entity.pdbx_description
1 polymer ?
#
loop_
_entity_poly.entity_id
_entity_poly.type
_entity_poly.pdbx_seq_one_letter_code
_entity_poly.pdbx_strand_id
1 'polypeptide(L)'
;MNKSADSWMILKEWFPDLSDETWEKLKQYTELLREWNAKINLVSRKDMDRLETKHLAHCLTLTKFLRIMPKARLLDVGTGGGLPGIPMAICYPQAKFTLMDSIGKKVMVVEDMVKRLELSNTEVRRGRVEELPKKKTYDFVLGRAVTSLPVFFQWVRDKVAKGSRHSPANGILYLKGGDYTEELKTSKLTPAKIWSLDELLPEAELGEKYLIHFKL
;
A
#
# COMPACT_ATOMS: atom_id res chain seq x y z
N MET A 1 -1.48 20.01 -23.80
CA MET A 1 -2.17 19.76 -22.52
C MET A 1 -1.20 19.07 -21.58
N ASN A 2 -1.10 19.53 -20.35
CA ASN A 2 -0.10 19.03 -19.41
C ASN A 2 -0.67 17.75 -18.73
N LYS A 3 -0.29 16.56 -19.22
CA LYS A 3 -0.77 15.25 -18.76
C LYS A 3 -0.70 15.08 -17.23
N SER A 4 0.24 15.74 -16.56
CA SER A 4 0.39 15.66 -15.10
C SER A 4 -0.71 16.45 -14.38
N ALA A 5 -1.09 17.63 -14.86
CA ALA A 5 -2.16 18.43 -14.25
C ALA A 5 -3.50 17.70 -14.35
N ASP A 6 -3.77 17.08 -15.51
CA ASP A 6 -5.00 16.29 -15.73
C ASP A 6 -5.08 15.09 -14.77
N SER A 7 -3.96 14.40 -14.53
CA SER A 7 -3.92 13.23 -13.62
C SER A 7 -4.29 13.58 -12.17
N TRP A 8 -3.83 14.74 -11.67
CA TRP A 8 -4.14 15.16 -10.29
C TRP A 8 -5.60 15.61 -10.13
N MET A 9 -6.18 16.25 -11.16
CA MET A 9 -7.61 16.59 -11.15
C MET A 9 -8.46 15.32 -11.08
N ILE A 10 -8.17 14.34 -11.92
CA ILE A 10 -8.85 13.04 -11.95
C ILE A 10 -8.73 12.34 -10.57
N LEU A 11 -7.54 12.30 -9.97
CA LEU A 11 -7.38 11.70 -8.64
C LEU A 11 -8.20 12.41 -7.57
N LYS A 12 -8.31 13.74 -7.61
CA LYS A 12 -9.14 14.50 -6.67
C LYS A 12 -10.64 14.15 -6.82
N GLU A 13 -11.11 13.92 -8.04
CA GLU A 13 -12.47 13.44 -8.31
C GLU A 13 -12.70 12.03 -7.75
N TRP A 14 -11.74 11.13 -7.92
CA TRP A 14 -11.84 9.76 -7.40
C TRP A 14 -11.76 9.66 -5.88
N PHE A 15 -11.03 10.56 -5.24
CA PHE A 15 -10.78 10.56 -3.79
C PHE A 15 -11.09 11.93 -3.15
N PRO A 16 -12.37 12.39 -3.20
CA PRO A 16 -12.75 13.74 -2.77
C PRO A 16 -12.61 13.97 -1.26
N ASP A 17 -12.52 12.90 -0.45
CA ASP A 17 -12.41 13.00 1.00
C ASP A 17 -11.00 13.34 1.50
N LEU A 18 -9.99 13.40 0.60
CA LEU A 18 -8.62 13.72 0.98
C LEU A 18 -8.42 15.25 1.03
N SER A 19 -7.77 15.73 2.11
CA SER A 19 -7.48 17.14 2.30
C SER A 19 -6.42 17.67 1.32
N ASP A 20 -6.41 19.01 1.13
CA ASP A 20 -5.40 19.63 0.29
C ASP A 20 -3.97 19.41 0.81
N GLU A 21 -3.77 19.38 2.13
CA GLU A 21 -2.48 19.03 2.74
C GLU A 21 -2.05 17.60 2.36
N THR A 22 -2.97 16.65 2.39
CA THR A 22 -2.72 15.27 1.95
C THR A 22 -2.31 15.24 0.48
N TRP A 23 -3.00 15.99 -0.38
CA TRP A 23 -2.67 16.07 -1.80
C TRP A 23 -1.29 16.66 -2.06
N GLU A 24 -0.91 17.71 -1.34
CA GLU A 24 0.43 18.31 -1.47
C GLU A 24 1.54 17.32 -1.07
N LYS A 25 1.36 16.58 0.02
CA LYS A 25 2.32 15.53 0.43
C LYS A 25 2.37 14.36 -0.57
N LEU A 26 1.24 13.95 -1.14
CA LEU A 26 1.20 12.92 -2.18
C LEU A 26 1.91 13.37 -3.47
N LYS A 27 1.80 14.64 -3.86
CA LYS A 27 2.56 15.21 -4.99
C LYS A 27 4.06 15.17 -4.72
N GLN A 28 4.48 15.67 -3.56
CA GLN A 28 5.89 15.61 -3.15
C GLN A 28 6.41 14.16 -3.17
N TYR A 29 5.63 13.20 -2.67
CA TYR A 29 5.99 11.80 -2.72
C TYR A 29 6.21 11.30 -4.16
N THR A 30 5.31 11.61 -5.09
CA THR A 30 5.45 11.14 -6.47
C THR A 30 6.64 11.78 -7.18
N GLU A 31 6.97 13.04 -6.88
CA GLU A 31 8.17 13.71 -7.37
C GLU A 31 9.44 13.02 -6.86
N LEU A 32 9.51 12.73 -5.56
CA LEU A 32 10.60 11.99 -4.94
C LEU A 32 10.74 10.58 -5.53
N LEU A 33 9.62 9.90 -5.73
CA LEU A 33 9.63 8.56 -6.33
C LEU A 33 10.15 8.60 -7.77
N ARG A 34 9.82 9.62 -8.56
CA ARG A 34 10.37 9.82 -9.91
C ARG A 34 11.89 10.09 -9.86
N GLU A 35 12.33 10.99 -8.97
CA GLU A 35 13.74 11.29 -8.77
C GLU A 35 14.54 10.01 -8.47
N TRP A 36 14.07 9.19 -7.54
CA TRP A 36 14.73 7.95 -7.16
C TRP A 36 14.61 6.85 -8.22
N ASN A 37 13.46 6.77 -8.92
CA ASN A 37 13.27 5.76 -9.96
C ASN A 37 14.17 5.96 -11.16
N ALA A 38 14.67 7.17 -11.40
CA ALA A 38 15.69 7.44 -12.40
C ALA A 38 17.05 6.77 -12.06
N LYS A 39 17.32 6.57 -10.76
CA LYS A 39 18.56 6.00 -10.22
C LYS A 39 18.43 4.51 -9.89
N ILE A 40 17.30 4.12 -9.30
CA ILE A 40 17.03 2.76 -8.80
C ILE A 40 15.64 2.34 -9.28
N ASN A 41 15.54 1.17 -9.93
CA ASN A 41 14.27 0.67 -10.44
C ASN A 41 13.32 0.26 -9.28
N LEU A 42 12.43 1.15 -8.89
CA LEU A 42 11.41 0.97 -7.83
C LEU A 42 10.06 0.61 -8.42
N VAL A 43 9.72 1.20 -9.55
CA VAL A 43 8.51 1.00 -10.33
C VAL A 43 8.92 0.82 -11.79
N SER A 44 8.17 0.03 -12.55
CA SER A 44 8.45 -0.16 -13.98
C SER A 44 8.58 1.19 -14.70
N ARG A 45 9.66 1.35 -15.46
CA ARG A 45 9.89 2.60 -16.24
C ARG A 45 8.76 2.89 -17.22
N LYS A 46 8.11 1.85 -17.75
CA LYS A 46 6.96 2.00 -18.67
C LYS A 46 5.71 2.57 -17.98
N ASP A 47 5.64 2.47 -16.66
CA ASP A 47 4.49 2.94 -15.88
C ASP A 47 4.70 4.34 -15.29
N MET A 48 5.89 4.93 -15.46
CA MET A 48 6.20 6.23 -14.84
C MET A 48 5.34 7.38 -15.37
N ASP A 49 4.92 7.32 -16.64
CA ASP A 49 4.00 8.31 -17.23
C ASP A 49 2.58 8.22 -16.66
N ARG A 50 2.24 7.10 -16.02
CA ARG A 50 0.96 6.83 -15.39
C ARG A 50 1.10 6.53 -13.89
N LEU A 51 2.14 7.07 -13.25
CA LEU A 51 2.45 6.80 -11.85
C LEU A 51 1.26 7.14 -10.95
N GLU A 52 0.66 8.30 -11.14
CA GLU A 52 -0.46 8.81 -10.36
C GLU A 52 -1.71 7.96 -10.58
N THR A 53 -2.15 7.81 -11.81
CA THR A 53 -3.42 7.13 -12.14
C THR A 53 -3.35 5.61 -12.02
N LYS A 54 -2.16 5.01 -12.14
CA LYS A 54 -1.98 3.55 -12.09
C LYS A 54 -1.49 3.06 -10.73
N HIS A 55 -0.44 3.67 -10.18
CA HIS A 55 0.20 3.17 -8.95
C HIS A 55 -0.30 3.86 -7.70
N LEU A 56 -0.36 5.20 -7.71
CA LEU A 56 -0.87 5.95 -6.57
C LEU A 56 -2.37 5.70 -6.38
N ALA A 57 -3.18 5.79 -7.45
CA ALA A 57 -4.61 5.48 -7.40
C ALA A 57 -4.87 4.11 -6.79
N HIS A 58 -4.14 3.07 -7.25
CA HIS A 58 -4.26 1.72 -6.71
C HIS A 58 -4.01 1.68 -5.19
N CYS A 59 -3.03 2.41 -4.68
CA CYS A 59 -2.78 2.50 -3.24
C CYS A 59 -3.91 3.26 -2.52
N LEU A 60 -4.35 4.37 -3.08
CA LEU A 60 -5.39 5.21 -2.49
C LEU A 60 -6.76 4.52 -2.42
N THR A 61 -7.02 3.47 -3.22
CA THR A 61 -8.26 2.68 -3.07
C THR A 61 -8.44 2.14 -1.66
N LEU A 62 -7.36 1.89 -0.92
CA LEU A 62 -7.42 1.49 0.48
C LEU A 62 -8.21 2.50 1.34
N THR A 63 -8.14 3.80 1.03
CA THR A 63 -8.85 4.84 1.80
C THR A 63 -10.37 4.76 1.67
N LYS A 64 -10.87 4.14 0.60
CA LYS A 64 -12.31 3.95 0.41
C LYS A 64 -12.89 2.86 1.33
N PHE A 65 -12.06 1.94 1.78
CA PHE A 65 -12.49 0.79 2.60
C PHE A 65 -12.03 0.87 4.04
N LEU A 66 -10.88 1.50 4.28
CA LEU A 66 -10.29 1.55 5.61
C LEU A 66 -10.86 2.71 6.44
N ARG A 67 -11.42 2.36 7.58
CA ARG A 67 -11.74 3.30 8.67
C ARG A 67 -10.97 2.83 9.89
N ILE A 68 -9.77 3.40 10.07
CA ILE A 68 -8.86 2.99 11.14
C ILE A 68 -8.90 3.99 12.30
N MET A 69 -8.91 3.45 13.52
CA MET A 69 -8.87 4.24 14.73
C MET A 69 -7.46 4.80 14.96
N PRO A 70 -7.32 5.92 15.69
CA PRO A 70 -6.02 6.46 16.05
C PRO A 70 -5.12 5.41 16.72
N LYS A 71 -3.81 5.54 16.50
CA LYS A 71 -2.77 4.63 17.01
C LYS A 71 -2.84 3.21 16.41
N ALA A 72 -3.58 3.00 15.33
CA ALA A 72 -3.49 1.76 14.57
C ALA A 72 -2.05 1.51 14.12
N ARG A 73 -1.64 0.25 14.08
CA ARG A 73 -0.29 -0.16 13.66
C ARG A 73 -0.39 -0.96 12.38
N LEU A 74 0.25 -0.45 11.33
CA LEU A 74 0.26 -1.08 10.02
C LEU A 74 1.69 -1.47 9.63
N LEU A 75 1.84 -2.65 9.04
CA LEU A 75 3.09 -3.14 8.46
C LEU A 75 2.94 -3.24 6.95
N ASP A 76 3.80 -2.59 6.20
CA ASP A 76 3.89 -2.75 4.75
C ASP A 76 5.09 -3.63 4.42
N VAL A 77 4.83 -4.82 3.87
CA VAL A 77 5.85 -5.84 3.59
C VAL A 77 6.22 -5.83 2.12
N GLY A 78 7.52 -5.72 1.84
CA GLY A 78 8.02 -5.55 0.49
C GLY A 78 7.66 -4.18 -0.08
N THR A 79 7.84 -3.14 0.73
CA THR A 79 7.40 -1.77 0.44
C THR A 79 7.95 -1.18 -0.86
N GLY A 80 9.09 -1.69 -1.35
CA GLY A 80 9.70 -1.28 -2.63
C GLY A 80 10.01 0.22 -2.70
N GLY A 81 9.25 0.95 -3.48
CA GLY A 81 9.29 2.41 -3.55
C GLY A 81 8.40 3.11 -2.52
N GLY A 82 8.02 2.42 -1.45
CA GLY A 82 7.09 2.95 -0.43
C GLY A 82 5.61 2.72 -0.75
N LEU A 83 5.27 1.79 -1.63
CA LEU A 83 3.90 1.54 -2.09
C LEU A 83 3.33 0.22 -1.56
N PRO A 84 2.22 0.23 -0.81
CA PRO A 84 1.32 1.34 -0.52
C PRO A 84 1.67 2.14 0.74
N GLY A 85 2.71 1.80 1.49
CA GLY A 85 2.98 2.27 2.85
C GLY A 85 3.09 3.79 2.99
N ILE A 86 3.88 4.49 2.14
CA ILE A 86 4.03 5.95 2.21
C ILE A 86 2.71 6.67 1.89
N PRO A 87 1.99 6.38 0.79
CA PRO A 87 0.67 6.97 0.56
C PRO A 87 -0.30 6.78 1.73
N MET A 88 -0.31 5.59 2.34
CA MET A 88 -1.17 5.33 3.49
C MET A 88 -0.72 6.08 4.75
N ALA A 89 0.59 6.23 4.98
CA ALA A 89 1.11 7.01 6.09
C ALA A 89 0.75 8.50 5.97
N ILE A 90 0.73 9.03 4.74
CA ILE A 90 0.27 10.39 4.44
C ILE A 90 -1.23 10.53 4.71
N CYS A 91 -2.05 9.58 4.24
CA CYS A 91 -3.52 9.62 4.42
C CYS A 91 -3.97 9.38 5.87
N TYR A 92 -3.16 8.71 6.69
CA TYR A 92 -3.52 8.34 8.07
C TYR A 92 -2.44 8.79 9.06
N PRO A 93 -2.23 10.11 9.26
CA PRO A 93 -1.16 10.62 10.13
C PRO A 93 -1.32 10.19 11.60
N GLN A 94 -2.53 9.82 12.03
CA GLN A 94 -2.82 9.33 13.37
C GLN A 94 -2.47 7.85 13.60
N ALA A 95 -2.13 7.10 12.55
CA ALA A 95 -1.70 5.69 12.62
C ALA A 95 -0.18 5.58 12.55
N LYS A 96 0.37 4.43 12.95
CA LYS A 96 1.81 4.14 12.90
C LYS A 96 2.10 3.11 11.80
N PHE A 97 3.08 3.41 10.98
CA PHE A 97 3.49 2.58 9.86
C PHE A 97 4.90 2.04 10.07
N THR A 98 5.07 0.74 9.82
CA THR A 98 6.38 0.11 9.65
C THR A 98 6.50 -0.31 8.19
N LEU A 99 7.47 0.25 7.46
CA LEU A 99 7.73 -0.07 6.07
C LEU A 99 8.94 -0.99 5.99
N MET A 100 8.79 -2.16 5.38
CA MET A 100 9.82 -3.19 5.41
C MET A 100 10.18 -3.68 4.00
N ASP A 101 11.47 -3.78 3.72
CA ASP A 101 12.00 -4.42 2.51
C ASP A 101 13.32 -5.15 2.83
N SER A 102 13.59 -6.26 2.16
CA SER A 102 14.85 -6.99 2.31
C SER A 102 16.01 -6.37 1.52
N ILE A 103 15.71 -5.55 0.52
CA ILE A 103 16.68 -4.97 -0.39
C ILE A 103 17.18 -3.63 0.15
N GLY A 104 18.42 -3.61 0.65
CA GLY A 104 19.01 -2.43 1.29
C GLY A 104 18.94 -1.13 0.48
N LYS A 105 19.11 -1.19 -0.85
CA LYS A 105 18.99 -0.01 -1.72
C LYS A 105 17.57 0.57 -1.71
N LYS A 106 16.54 -0.27 -1.65
CA LYS A 106 15.13 0.19 -1.56
C LYS A 106 14.84 0.79 -0.19
N VAL A 107 15.35 0.17 0.87
CA VAL A 107 15.24 0.69 2.25
C VAL A 107 15.82 2.09 2.34
N MET A 108 17.05 2.29 1.87
CA MET A 108 17.71 3.61 1.84
C MET A 108 16.84 4.67 1.12
N VAL A 109 16.24 4.32 -0.01
CA VAL A 109 15.35 5.23 -0.75
C VAL A 109 14.12 5.59 0.06
N VAL A 110 13.48 4.58 0.69
CA VAL A 110 12.28 4.80 1.50
C VAL A 110 12.61 5.65 2.74
N GLU A 111 13.75 5.42 3.38
CA GLU A 111 14.24 6.24 4.50
C GLU A 111 14.43 7.71 4.09
N ASP A 112 15.06 7.97 2.92
CA ASP A 112 15.22 9.33 2.40
C ASP A 112 13.87 9.99 2.13
N MET A 113 12.95 9.28 1.46
CA MET A 113 11.61 9.82 1.17
C MET A 113 10.82 10.10 2.45
N VAL A 114 10.84 9.20 3.43
CA VAL A 114 10.17 9.38 4.73
C VAL A 114 10.71 10.62 5.45
N LYS A 115 12.03 10.80 5.44
CA LYS A 115 12.69 11.99 6.03
C LYS A 115 12.31 13.28 5.31
N ARG A 116 12.39 13.31 3.97
CA ARG A 116 12.08 14.50 3.17
C ARG A 116 10.59 14.89 3.21
N LEU A 117 9.70 13.92 3.40
CA LEU A 117 8.25 14.12 3.60
C LEU A 117 7.88 14.42 5.06
N GLU A 118 8.85 14.38 5.97
CA GLU A 118 8.63 14.60 7.42
C GLU A 118 7.54 13.71 8.02
N LEU A 119 7.54 12.41 7.64
CA LEU A 119 6.54 11.45 8.14
C LEU A 119 6.93 10.90 9.51
N SER A 120 6.58 11.62 10.58
CA SER A 120 6.88 11.24 11.97
C SER A 120 6.16 9.97 12.45
N ASN A 121 5.15 9.51 11.70
CA ASN A 121 4.37 8.31 11.98
C ASN A 121 4.91 7.04 11.29
N THR A 122 6.10 7.11 10.66
CA THR A 122 6.63 6.03 9.81
C THR A 122 8.02 5.60 10.27
N GLU A 123 8.19 4.30 10.46
CA GLU A 123 9.46 3.63 10.71
C GLU A 123 9.83 2.77 9.50
N VAL A 124 11.09 2.83 9.05
CA VAL A 124 11.60 1.99 7.96
C VAL A 124 12.51 0.91 8.52
N ARG A 125 12.34 -0.33 8.06
CA ARG A 125 13.13 -1.48 8.52
C ARG A 125 13.67 -2.29 7.34
N ARG A 126 14.97 -2.60 7.41
CA ARG A 126 15.58 -3.58 6.53
C ARG A 126 15.45 -4.98 7.12
N GLY A 127 15.01 -5.95 6.33
CA GLY A 127 14.97 -7.36 6.72
C GLY A 127 13.84 -8.11 6.02
N ARG A 128 13.71 -9.37 6.38
CA ARG A 128 12.60 -10.22 5.93
C ARG A 128 11.54 -10.31 7.02
N VAL A 129 10.26 -10.29 6.62
CA VAL A 129 9.15 -10.31 7.59
C VAL A 129 9.11 -11.62 8.39
N GLU A 130 9.63 -12.71 7.83
CA GLU A 130 9.72 -14.00 8.51
C GLU A 130 10.67 -13.95 9.72
N GLU A 131 11.65 -13.03 9.70
CA GLU A 131 12.63 -12.84 10.77
C GLU A 131 12.05 -12.02 11.94
N LEU A 132 10.92 -11.32 11.73
CA LEU A 132 10.24 -10.63 12.82
C LEU A 132 9.70 -11.62 13.86
N PRO A 133 9.72 -11.25 15.15
CA PRO A 133 9.11 -12.08 16.18
C PRO A 133 7.68 -12.49 15.83
N LYS A 134 7.32 -13.73 16.14
CA LYS A 134 5.93 -14.26 16.01
C LYS A 134 5.01 -13.63 17.04
N LYS A 135 4.95 -12.31 17.05
CA LYS A 135 4.16 -11.51 17.99
C LYS A 135 3.09 -10.77 17.19
N LYS A 136 1.85 -10.98 17.57
CA LYS A 136 0.69 -10.28 16.99
C LYS A 136 0.71 -8.81 17.37
N THR A 137 1.38 -8.01 16.55
CA THR A 137 1.72 -6.62 16.87
C THR A 137 0.94 -5.61 16.02
N TYR A 138 0.62 -5.97 14.78
CA TYR A 138 0.03 -5.06 13.82
C TYR A 138 -1.49 -5.27 13.71
N ASP A 139 -2.23 -4.19 13.57
CA ASP A 139 -3.66 -4.26 13.29
C ASP A 139 -3.89 -4.68 11.83
N PHE A 140 -3.05 -4.18 10.92
CA PHE A 140 -3.07 -4.58 9.51
C PHE A 140 -1.68 -4.87 8.99
N VAL A 141 -1.60 -5.84 8.07
CA VAL A 141 -0.42 -6.06 7.23
C VAL A 141 -0.81 -5.83 5.78
N LEU A 142 -0.07 -4.94 5.14
CA LEU A 142 -0.25 -4.55 3.75
C LEU A 142 0.77 -5.31 2.88
N GLY A 143 0.39 -5.62 1.65
CA GLY A 143 1.30 -6.12 0.63
C GLY A 143 0.82 -5.75 -0.76
N ARG A 144 1.78 -5.52 -1.66
CA ARG A 144 1.51 -5.24 -3.08
C ARG A 144 2.62 -5.81 -3.94
N ALA A 145 2.29 -6.72 -4.85
CA ALA A 145 3.23 -7.30 -5.81
C ALA A 145 4.49 -7.92 -5.15
N VAL A 146 4.34 -8.53 -3.99
CA VAL A 146 5.45 -9.13 -3.22
C VAL A 146 5.70 -10.57 -3.66
N THR A 147 4.67 -11.42 -3.53
CA THR A 147 4.70 -12.84 -3.85
C THR A 147 3.27 -13.37 -4.03
N SER A 148 3.09 -14.68 -4.19
CA SER A 148 1.76 -15.29 -4.24
C SER A 148 1.02 -15.12 -2.91
N LEU A 149 -0.32 -15.11 -2.96
CA LEU A 149 -1.16 -14.93 -1.77
C LEU A 149 -0.89 -15.97 -0.68
N PRO A 150 -0.75 -17.29 -1.00
CA PRO A 150 -0.50 -18.29 0.04
C PRO A 150 0.82 -18.07 0.76
N VAL A 151 1.87 -17.74 0.02
CA VAL A 151 3.20 -17.50 0.59
C VAL A 151 3.17 -16.24 1.45
N PHE A 152 2.58 -15.15 0.96
CA PHE A 152 2.45 -13.92 1.73
C PHE A 152 1.66 -14.16 3.02
N PHE A 153 0.52 -14.83 2.93
CA PHE A 153 -0.31 -15.17 4.08
C PHE A 153 0.47 -15.93 5.16
N GLN A 154 1.26 -16.95 4.76
CA GLN A 154 2.08 -17.71 5.70
C GLN A 154 3.13 -16.85 6.41
N TRP A 155 3.75 -15.91 5.71
CA TRP A 155 4.77 -15.04 6.29
C TRP A 155 4.22 -14.10 7.35
N VAL A 156 2.97 -13.62 7.19
CA VAL A 156 2.48 -12.47 7.97
C VAL A 156 1.33 -12.77 8.91
N ARG A 157 0.66 -13.92 8.81
CA ARG A 157 -0.53 -14.23 9.63
C ARG A 157 -0.29 -14.19 11.14
N ASP A 158 0.92 -14.47 11.59
CA ASP A 158 1.31 -14.46 13.00
C ASP A 158 1.76 -13.06 13.49
N LYS A 159 1.79 -12.06 12.61
CA LYS A 159 2.10 -10.67 12.93
C LYS A 159 0.84 -9.84 13.20
N VAL A 160 -0.33 -10.31 12.75
CA VAL A 160 -1.61 -9.59 12.88
C VAL A 160 -2.26 -9.85 14.24
N ALA A 161 -2.59 -8.79 14.94
CA ALA A 161 -3.36 -8.85 16.19
C ALA A 161 -4.85 -9.08 15.88
N LYS A 162 -5.50 -9.94 16.68
CA LYS A 162 -6.97 -10.08 16.59
C LYS A 162 -7.63 -8.78 17.03
N GLY A 163 -8.68 -8.37 16.35
CA GLY A 163 -9.41 -7.17 16.71
C GLY A 163 -10.46 -6.78 15.67
N SER A 164 -11.43 -5.98 16.11
CA SER A 164 -12.54 -5.51 15.29
C SER A 164 -12.89 -4.03 15.52
N ARG A 165 -11.97 -3.27 16.13
CA ARG A 165 -12.19 -1.83 16.37
C ARG A 165 -12.08 -0.97 15.11
N HIS A 166 -11.54 -1.54 14.06
CA HIS A 166 -11.40 -0.93 12.73
C HIS A 166 -12.45 -1.45 11.77
N SER A 167 -12.62 -0.80 10.65
CA SER A 167 -13.43 -1.31 9.54
C SER A 167 -12.56 -1.31 8.27
N PRO A 168 -12.34 -2.49 7.67
CA PRO A 168 -12.70 -3.82 8.14
C PRO A 168 -11.98 -4.21 9.44
N ALA A 169 -12.32 -5.36 10.03
CA ALA A 169 -11.61 -5.92 11.18
C ALA A 169 -10.13 -6.17 10.84
N ASN A 170 -9.28 -6.25 11.88
CA ASN A 170 -7.85 -6.49 11.74
C ASN A 170 -7.54 -7.66 10.78
N GLY A 171 -6.50 -7.51 10.00
CA GLY A 171 -6.20 -8.53 9.00
C GLY A 171 -5.07 -8.18 8.04
N ILE A 172 -4.99 -9.01 7.01
CA ILE A 172 -4.08 -8.82 5.88
C ILE A 172 -4.87 -8.12 4.77
N LEU A 173 -4.30 -7.08 4.20
CA LEU A 173 -4.84 -6.33 3.06
C LEU A 173 -3.84 -6.42 1.90
N TYR A 174 -4.17 -7.22 0.89
CA TYR A 174 -3.28 -7.45 -0.23
C TYR A 174 -3.82 -6.79 -1.51
N LEU A 175 -3.03 -5.88 -2.08
CA LEU A 175 -3.30 -5.27 -3.38
C LEU A 175 -2.78 -6.20 -4.48
N LYS A 176 -3.68 -6.95 -5.10
CA LYS A 176 -3.40 -7.95 -6.12
C LYS A 176 -3.65 -7.41 -7.52
N GLY A 177 -2.80 -7.80 -8.46
CA GLY A 177 -3.01 -7.63 -9.90
C GLY A 177 -3.07 -8.98 -10.60
N GLY A 178 -3.91 -9.10 -11.62
CA GLY A 178 -4.15 -10.33 -12.37
C GLY A 178 -4.98 -11.35 -11.59
N ASP A 179 -5.18 -12.50 -12.17
CA ASP A 179 -5.99 -13.57 -11.60
C ASP A 179 -5.43 -14.08 -10.26
N TYR A 180 -6.29 -14.27 -9.31
CA TYR A 180 -6.01 -14.79 -7.97
C TYR A 180 -6.74 -16.12 -7.67
N THR A 181 -7.63 -16.54 -8.56
CA THR A 181 -8.58 -17.64 -8.30
C THR A 181 -7.88 -18.97 -8.07
N GLU A 182 -6.90 -19.31 -8.88
CA GLU A 182 -6.12 -20.53 -8.71
C GLU A 182 -5.26 -20.53 -7.43
N GLU A 183 -4.72 -19.36 -7.05
CA GLU A 183 -3.96 -19.22 -5.79
C GLU A 183 -4.86 -19.50 -4.57
N LEU A 184 -6.10 -19.00 -4.55
CA LEU A 184 -7.06 -19.25 -3.48
C LEU A 184 -7.54 -20.68 -3.48
N LYS A 185 -7.88 -21.24 -4.64
CA LYS A 185 -8.37 -22.61 -4.79
C LYS A 185 -7.34 -23.64 -4.30
N THR A 186 -6.11 -23.53 -4.74
CA THR A 186 -5.04 -24.47 -4.39
C THR A 186 -4.61 -24.37 -2.94
N SER A 187 -4.61 -23.16 -2.37
CA SER A 187 -4.19 -22.92 -0.98
C SER A 187 -5.29 -23.13 0.05
N LYS A 188 -6.55 -23.25 -0.37
CA LYS A 188 -7.73 -23.28 0.50
C LYS A 188 -7.86 -22.06 1.40
N LEU A 189 -7.23 -20.93 1.04
CA LEU A 189 -7.38 -19.66 1.74
C LEU A 189 -8.75 -19.05 1.43
N THR A 190 -9.45 -18.62 2.47
CA THR A 190 -10.75 -17.99 2.34
C THR A 190 -10.64 -16.54 2.76
N PRO A 191 -10.65 -15.58 1.83
CA PRO A 191 -10.72 -14.17 2.15
C PRO A 191 -12.03 -13.84 2.85
N ALA A 192 -11.99 -12.90 3.79
CA ALA A 192 -13.20 -12.32 4.38
C ALA A 192 -13.95 -11.44 3.38
N LYS A 193 -13.19 -10.75 2.51
CA LYS A 193 -13.76 -9.95 1.42
C LYS A 193 -12.75 -9.75 0.29
N ILE A 194 -13.27 -9.63 -0.92
CA ILE A 194 -12.54 -9.22 -2.12
C ILE A 194 -13.32 -8.06 -2.74
N TRP A 195 -12.61 -7.01 -3.11
CA TRP A 195 -13.16 -5.87 -3.86
C TRP A 195 -12.47 -5.81 -5.23
N SER A 196 -13.25 -5.77 -6.28
CA SER A 196 -12.78 -5.40 -7.62
C SER A 196 -12.53 -3.88 -7.62
N LEU A 197 -11.35 -3.47 -7.99
CA LEU A 197 -11.01 -2.04 -8.02
C LEU A 197 -11.47 -1.39 -9.32
N ASP A 198 -11.69 -2.17 -10.36
CA ASP A 198 -12.25 -1.72 -11.62
C ASP A 198 -13.76 -1.41 -11.47
N GLU A 199 -14.47 -2.21 -10.66
CA GLU A 199 -15.87 -1.89 -10.29
C GLU A 199 -15.98 -0.66 -9.37
N LEU A 200 -14.96 -0.42 -8.55
CA LEU A 200 -14.92 0.72 -7.64
C LEU A 200 -14.61 2.04 -8.33
N LEU A 201 -13.73 2.00 -9.31
CA LEU A 201 -13.23 3.14 -10.07
C LEU A 201 -13.15 2.78 -11.56
N PRO A 202 -14.30 2.60 -12.24
CA PRO A 202 -14.31 2.16 -13.64
C PRO A 202 -13.55 3.12 -14.56
N GLU A 203 -13.58 4.42 -14.26
CA GLU A 203 -12.90 5.45 -15.05
C GLU A 203 -11.38 5.41 -14.92
N ALA A 204 -10.86 4.72 -13.90
CA ALA A 204 -9.42 4.58 -13.66
C ALA A 204 -8.74 3.56 -14.59
N GLU A 205 -9.53 2.72 -15.24
CA GLU A 205 -9.04 1.64 -16.11
C GLU A 205 -7.90 0.86 -15.44
N LEU A 206 -8.08 0.51 -14.16
CA LEU A 206 -7.06 -0.19 -13.39
C LEU A 206 -6.84 -1.62 -13.88
N GLY A 207 -7.79 -2.15 -14.64
CA GLY A 207 -7.84 -3.53 -15.11
C GLY A 207 -8.03 -4.51 -13.95
N GLU A 208 -7.60 -5.73 -14.14
CA GLU A 208 -7.71 -6.77 -13.11
C GLU A 208 -6.90 -6.43 -11.85
N LYS A 209 -7.44 -5.51 -11.04
CA LYS A 209 -6.89 -5.11 -9.74
C LYS A 209 -7.91 -5.37 -8.64
N TYR A 210 -7.40 -5.92 -7.55
CA TYR A 210 -8.23 -6.35 -6.42
C TYR A 210 -7.61 -5.93 -5.11
N LEU A 211 -8.46 -5.59 -4.14
CA LEU A 211 -8.10 -5.56 -2.73
C LEU A 211 -8.65 -6.83 -2.07
N ILE A 212 -7.79 -7.63 -1.49
CA ILE A 212 -8.15 -8.89 -0.84
C ILE A 212 -7.89 -8.76 0.66
N HIS A 213 -8.92 -8.98 1.46
CA HIS A 213 -8.86 -8.93 2.92
C HIS A 213 -8.99 -10.32 3.54
N PHE A 214 -8.00 -10.71 4.33
CA PHE A 214 -8.04 -11.89 5.20
C PHE A 214 -8.16 -11.40 6.64
N LYS A 215 -9.30 -11.64 7.27
CA LYS A 215 -9.54 -11.40 8.71
C LYS A 215 -8.80 -12.48 9.52
N LEU A 216 -8.17 -12.09 10.65
CA LEU A 216 -7.42 -12.97 11.55
C LEU A 216 -7.88 -12.87 13.00
#